data_97387da711f18cb7e0116815a986ac3a
#
_entry.id   97387da711f18cb7e0116815a986ac3a
#
_cell.length_a   1.000
_cell.length_b   1.000
_cell.length_c   1.000
_cell.angle_alpha   90.00
_cell.angle_beta   90.00
_cell.angle_gamma   90.00
#
_symmetry.space_group_name_H-M   'P 1'
#
loop_
_entity.id
_entity.type
_entity.pdbx_description
1 polymer ?
#
loop_
_entity_poly.entity_id
_entity_poly.type
_entity_poly.pdbx_seq_one_letter_code
_entity_poly.pdbx_strand_id
1 'polypeptide(L)'
;LILEGRHGQLPSAITDPDPAWVRQVCDRRFGIGGDGVILALPPQAEGDLRMRIFNADGSEAEMCGNGIRCLARFLADSDGNEPGFRWSIETPAGLIRPELKDDGQLLVDMGPPFLEPETVPTTLPSVDGLPRGEVVLSETRLSVAAVGMGNPHVVVPVDDLDALPFDAWGAALEVHPLFPAKTNVHFLRVHSRDQLEIRVWERGAGPTLACGTGACATLVAAVLLGLSDDHAEVMLPGGPLQIAWPDQRGSVLMTGPAVALFDGVFSPELMPDGLYISQEATQEPVVSQTPFASPNAGSDQPLDPEVEAASQKQVQAFLESTS
;
A
#
# COMPACT_ATOMS: atom_id res chain seq x y z
N LEU A 1 4.66 0.07 10.13
CA LEU A 1 5.69 0.63 11.03
C LEU A 1 7.03 0.64 10.30
N ILE A 2 7.85 1.69 10.48
CA ILE A 2 9.18 1.79 9.85
C ILE A 2 10.22 1.89 10.95
N LEU A 3 11.27 1.06 10.86
CA LEU A 3 12.41 1.06 11.77
C LEU A 3 13.66 1.54 11.04
N GLU A 4 14.27 2.61 11.56
CA GLU A 4 15.49 3.19 11.03
C GLU A 4 16.72 2.36 11.41
N GLY A 5 17.41 1.85 10.44
CA GLY A 5 18.61 1.04 10.61
C GLY A 5 19.70 1.31 9.57
N ARG A 6 19.57 2.36 8.74
CA ARG A 6 20.53 2.70 7.66
C ARG A 6 21.94 2.91 8.16
N HIS A 7 22.10 3.32 9.40
CA HIS A 7 23.40 3.58 10.01
C HIS A 7 23.98 2.40 10.82
N GLY A 8 23.43 1.20 10.62
CA GLY A 8 23.93 -0.02 11.26
C GLY A 8 23.65 -0.12 12.76
N GLN A 9 22.67 0.62 13.27
CA GLN A 9 22.37 0.69 14.71
C GLN A 9 21.31 -0.32 15.19
N LEU A 10 20.63 -1.02 14.28
CA LEU A 10 19.65 -2.02 14.70
C LEU A 10 20.33 -3.33 15.09
N PRO A 11 19.94 -3.91 16.23
CA PRO A 11 20.39 -5.24 16.64
C PRO A 11 20.01 -6.32 15.63
N SER A 12 20.78 -7.41 15.58
CA SER A 12 20.55 -8.53 14.65
C SER A 12 19.15 -9.17 14.83
N ALA A 13 18.63 -9.24 16.04
CA ALA A 13 17.29 -9.75 16.31
C ALA A 13 16.16 -8.85 15.77
N ILE A 14 16.46 -7.59 15.37
CA ILE A 14 15.53 -6.72 14.65
C ILE A 14 15.79 -6.75 13.16
N THR A 15 17.06 -6.82 12.72
CA THR A 15 17.36 -6.89 11.29
C THR A 15 16.98 -8.24 10.67
N ASP A 16 16.82 -9.28 11.49
CA ASP A 16 16.30 -10.59 11.11
C ASP A 16 15.28 -11.04 12.17
N PRO A 17 14.08 -10.44 12.19
CA PRO A 17 13.14 -10.55 13.28
C PRO A 17 12.46 -11.91 13.34
N ASP A 18 12.23 -12.41 14.56
CA ASP A 18 11.35 -13.54 14.77
C ASP A 18 9.91 -13.19 14.31
N PRO A 19 9.26 -14.03 13.50
CA PRO A 19 7.86 -13.82 13.10
C PRO A 19 6.90 -13.60 14.28
N ALA A 20 7.18 -14.18 15.46
CA ALA A 20 6.37 -13.95 16.65
C ALA A 20 6.48 -12.52 17.17
N TRP A 21 7.68 -11.92 17.13
CA TRP A 21 7.89 -10.53 17.48
C TRP A 21 7.18 -9.58 16.52
N VAL A 22 7.25 -9.84 15.20
CA VAL A 22 6.53 -9.03 14.19
C VAL A 22 5.03 -9.07 14.46
N ARG A 23 4.45 -10.26 14.72
CA ARG A 23 3.03 -10.40 15.11
C ARG A 23 2.68 -9.60 16.35
N GLN A 24 3.53 -9.66 17.37
CA GLN A 24 3.33 -8.92 18.62
C GLN A 24 3.31 -7.40 18.38
N VAL A 25 4.29 -6.89 17.64
CA VAL A 25 4.40 -5.44 17.35
C VAL A 25 3.23 -4.96 16.48
N CYS A 26 2.79 -5.78 15.52
CA CYS A 26 1.67 -5.47 14.62
C CYS A 26 0.29 -5.68 15.25
N ASP A 27 0.20 -6.30 16.44
CA ASP A 27 -1.09 -6.50 17.11
C ASP A 27 -1.74 -5.16 17.45
N ARG A 28 -3.00 -4.95 16.99
CA ARG A 28 -3.71 -3.68 17.15
C ARG A 28 -4.28 -3.46 18.55
N ARG A 29 -4.21 -4.46 19.44
CA ARG A 29 -4.74 -4.41 20.81
C ARG A 29 -3.65 -4.45 21.87
N PHE A 30 -2.60 -5.25 21.63
CA PHE A 30 -1.54 -5.51 22.61
C PHE A 30 -0.15 -5.07 22.13
N GLY A 31 -0.01 -4.64 20.86
CA GLY A 31 1.19 -4.07 20.28
C GLY A 31 1.01 -2.60 19.92
N ILE A 32 1.81 -2.14 18.96
CA ILE A 32 1.67 -0.80 18.38
C ILE A 32 0.51 -0.80 17.38
N GLY A 33 0.33 -1.91 16.66
CA GLY A 33 -0.66 -2.07 15.61
C GLY A 33 -0.18 -1.58 14.25
N GLY A 34 -0.39 -2.39 13.23
CA GLY A 34 -0.03 -2.07 11.84
C GLY A 34 -0.18 -3.27 10.93
N ASP A 35 -0.11 -3.01 9.62
CA ASP A 35 -0.19 -4.05 8.60
C ASP A 35 1.15 -4.75 8.36
N GLY A 36 2.23 -4.22 8.96
CA GLY A 36 3.56 -4.79 8.87
C GLY A 36 4.66 -3.90 9.41
N VAL A 37 5.88 -4.44 9.37
CA VAL A 37 7.12 -3.76 9.78
C VAL A 37 8.03 -3.63 8.58
N ILE A 38 8.52 -2.42 8.34
CA ILE A 38 9.52 -2.10 7.32
C ILE A 38 10.84 -1.78 8.01
N LEU A 39 11.91 -2.37 7.55
CA LEU A 39 13.27 -2.06 7.98
C LEU A 39 13.96 -1.24 6.89
N ALA A 40 14.39 -0.03 7.22
CA ALA A 40 15.31 0.77 6.42
C ALA A 40 16.75 0.38 6.81
N LEU A 41 17.47 -0.32 5.93
CA LEU A 41 18.77 -0.91 6.23
C LEU A 41 19.87 -0.36 5.31
N PRO A 42 21.17 -0.49 5.67
CA PRO A 42 22.26 -0.19 4.76
C PRO A 42 22.14 -0.99 3.46
N PRO A 43 22.55 -0.43 2.31
CA PRO A 43 22.55 -1.15 1.05
C PRO A 43 23.52 -2.34 1.09
N GLN A 44 23.24 -3.34 0.27
CA GLN A 44 24.11 -4.51 0.07
C GLN A 44 24.74 -4.54 -1.34
N ALA A 45 24.20 -3.76 -2.28
CA ALA A 45 24.65 -3.67 -3.65
C ALA A 45 24.69 -2.21 -4.13
N GLU A 46 23.92 -1.85 -5.16
CA GLU A 46 24.01 -0.54 -5.85
C GLU A 46 22.95 0.48 -5.36
N GLY A 47 22.09 0.10 -4.42
CA GLY A 47 21.04 0.97 -3.89
C GLY A 47 21.57 2.03 -2.94
N ASP A 48 20.77 3.03 -2.66
CA ASP A 48 21.02 4.02 -1.60
C ASP A 48 20.77 3.41 -0.21
N LEU A 49 19.81 2.48 -0.15
CA LEU A 49 19.44 1.71 1.04
C LEU A 49 18.74 0.41 0.63
N ARG A 50 18.53 -0.45 1.61
CA ARG A 50 17.78 -1.70 1.46
C ARG A 50 16.52 -1.67 2.31
N MET A 51 15.41 -2.09 1.71
CA MET A 51 14.14 -2.34 2.40
C MET A 51 13.95 -3.84 2.62
N ARG A 52 13.61 -4.20 3.85
CA ARG A 52 12.92 -5.47 4.14
C ARG A 52 11.55 -5.15 4.70
N ILE A 53 10.55 -5.94 4.34
CA ILE A 53 9.18 -5.75 4.81
C ILE A 53 8.61 -7.07 5.30
N PHE A 54 8.00 -7.04 6.48
CA PHE A 54 7.34 -8.16 7.12
C PHE A 54 5.86 -7.84 7.28
N ASN A 55 5.01 -8.73 6.82
CA ASN A 55 3.57 -8.65 7.01
C ASN A 55 3.20 -8.82 8.48
N ALA A 56 1.98 -8.44 8.88
CA ALA A 56 1.51 -8.57 10.26
C ALA A 56 1.49 -10.02 10.78
N ASP A 57 1.49 -11.03 9.89
CA ASP A 57 1.59 -12.44 10.25
C ASP A 57 3.04 -12.91 10.50
N GLY A 58 4.02 -12.04 10.27
CA GLY A 58 5.44 -12.31 10.41
C GLY A 58 6.12 -12.87 9.17
N SER A 59 5.41 -13.06 8.06
CA SER A 59 6.01 -13.47 6.79
C SER A 59 6.73 -12.30 6.13
N GLU A 60 7.88 -12.55 5.50
CA GLU A 60 8.58 -11.54 4.70
C GLU A 60 7.93 -11.43 3.30
N ALA A 61 7.69 -10.21 2.84
CA ALA A 61 7.20 -9.93 1.50
C ALA A 61 8.33 -9.42 0.60
N GLU A 62 8.29 -9.81 -0.68
CA GLU A 62 9.29 -9.38 -1.66
C GLU A 62 9.19 -7.88 -1.98
N MET A 63 7.96 -7.35 -2.05
CA MET A 63 7.67 -5.93 -2.29
C MET A 63 6.23 -5.60 -1.86
N CYS A 64 6.02 -4.34 -1.49
CA CYS A 64 4.70 -3.79 -1.19
C CYS A 64 4.62 -2.36 -1.69
N GLY A 65 3.72 -2.09 -2.64
CA GLY A 65 3.55 -0.76 -3.22
C GLY A 65 3.18 0.33 -2.21
N ASN A 66 2.40 -0.01 -1.18
CA ASN A 66 2.10 0.90 -0.08
C ASN A 66 3.34 1.10 0.81
N GLY A 67 4.04 0.00 1.13
CA GLY A 67 5.23 0.03 1.98
C GLY A 67 6.37 0.86 1.40
N ILE A 68 6.62 0.76 0.09
CA ILE A 68 7.69 1.54 -0.56
C ILE A 68 7.38 3.05 -0.54
N ARG A 69 6.09 3.45 -0.69
CA ARG A 69 5.71 4.86 -0.55
C ARG A 69 5.89 5.36 0.88
N CYS A 70 5.48 4.56 1.87
CA CYS A 70 5.69 4.90 3.28
C CYS A 70 7.17 5.08 3.60
N LEU A 71 8.03 4.17 3.09
CA LEU A 71 9.48 4.28 3.28
C LEU A 71 10.03 5.53 2.60
N ALA A 72 9.67 5.82 1.35
CA ALA A 72 10.12 7.02 0.65
C ALA A 72 9.67 8.30 1.35
N ARG A 73 8.45 8.34 1.92
CA ARG A 73 7.98 9.45 2.74
C ARG A 73 8.81 9.61 4.01
N PHE A 74 9.08 8.52 4.71
CA PHE A 74 9.94 8.52 5.88
C PHE A 74 11.34 9.07 5.57
N LEU A 75 11.92 8.65 4.44
CA LEU A 75 13.23 9.15 4.00
C LEU A 75 13.19 10.64 3.66
N ALA A 76 12.15 11.08 2.94
CA ALA A 76 11.96 12.50 2.61
C ALA A 76 11.90 13.37 3.86
N ASP A 77 11.15 12.94 4.87
CA ASP A 77 10.99 13.68 6.12
C ASP A 77 12.28 13.64 6.97
N SER A 78 12.96 12.49 7.05
CA SER A 78 14.16 12.30 7.86
C SER A 78 15.38 13.03 7.28
N ASP A 79 15.52 13.03 5.96
CA ASP A 79 16.72 13.54 5.28
C ASP A 79 16.50 14.95 4.72
N GLY A 80 15.27 15.48 4.79
CA GLY A 80 14.91 16.80 4.28
C GLY A 80 14.99 16.90 2.75
N ASN A 81 14.62 15.82 2.05
CA ASN A 81 14.71 15.80 0.60
C ASN A 81 13.64 16.67 -0.05
N GLU A 82 14.04 17.37 -1.11
CA GLU A 82 13.17 18.24 -1.89
C GLU A 82 12.42 17.45 -2.99
N PRO A 83 11.29 17.98 -3.50
CA PRO A 83 10.60 17.42 -4.65
C PRO A 83 11.54 17.17 -5.85
N GLY A 84 11.28 16.10 -6.58
CA GLY A 84 12.13 15.59 -7.66
C GLY A 84 13.23 14.63 -7.20
N PHE A 85 13.42 14.46 -5.89
CA PHE A 85 14.38 13.49 -5.37
C PHE A 85 13.93 12.07 -5.65
N ARG A 86 14.88 11.21 -6.01
CA ARG A 86 14.68 9.78 -6.30
C ARG A 86 15.62 8.96 -5.47
N TRP A 87 15.09 7.90 -4.90
CA TRP A 87 15.89 6.89 -4.20
C TRP A 87 16.08 5.66 -5.09
N SER A 88 17.15 4.94 -4.87
CA SER A 88 17.36 3.58 -5.38
C SER A 88 17.29 2.61 -4.20
N ILE A 89 16.16 1.94 -4.01
CA ILE A 89 15.89 1.08 -2.85
C ILE A 89 16.00 -0.38 -3.25
N GLU A 90 16.93 -1.10 -2.61
CA GLU A 90 17.07 -2.54 -2.78
C GLU A 90 15.93 -3.27 -2.08
N THR A 91 15.26 -4.17 -2.78
CA THR A 91 14.21 -5.06 -2.25
C THR A 91 14.45 -6.48 -2.74
N PRO A 92 13.83 -7.52 -2.13
CA PRO A 92 13.88 -8.87 -2.67
C PRO A 92 13.33 -8.98 -4.11
N ALA A 93 12.40 -8.10 -4.51
CA ALA A 93 11.89 -8.02 -5.88
C ALA A 93 12.81 -7.26 -6.85
N GLY A 94 13.94 -6.74 -6.38
CA GLY A 94 14.87 -5.93 -7.17
C GLY A 94 14.96 -4.48 -6.73
N LEU A 95 15.54 -3.65 -7.58
CA LEU A 95 15.76 -2.22 -7.30
C LEU A 95 14.52 -1.41 -7.66
N ILE A 96 13.92 -0.77 -6.67
CA ILE A 96 12.75 0.09 -6.83
C ILE A 96 13.17 1.55 -6.69
N ARG A 97 12.62 2.43 -7.55
CA ARG A 97 12.98 3.85 -7.61
C ARG A 97 11.79 4.76 -7.38
N PRO A 98 11.39 4.99 -6.12
CA PRO A 98 10.36 5.99 -5.82
C PRO A 98 10.91 7.41 -6.04
N GLU A 99 10.00 8.33 -6.41
CA GLU A 99 10.27 9.75 -6.62
C GLU A 99 9.30 10.59 -5.78
N LEU A 100 9.81 11.59 -5.07
CA LEU A 100 9.00 12.61 -4.41
C LEU A 100 8.54 13.65 -5.43
N LYS A 101 7.23 13.85 -5.55
CA LYS A 101 6.62 14.82 -6.45
C LYS A 101 6.43 16.19 -5.78
N ASP A 102 6.20 17.23 -6.60
CA ASP A 102 6.01 18.61 -6.14
C ASP A 102 4.83 18.79 -5.16
N ASP A 103 3.82 17.95 -5.29
CA ASP A 103 2.63 17.92 -4.42
C ASP A 103 2.81 17.03 -3.17
N GLY A 104 4.01 16.51 -2.94
CA GLY A 104 4.33 15.63 -1.82
C GLY A 104 3.87 14.18 -1.99
N GLN A 105 3.29 13.81 -3.12
CA GLN A 105 2.98 12.43 -3.43
C GLN A 105 4.24 11.66 -3.85
N LEU A 106 4.17 10.34 -3.78
CA LEU A 106 5.25 9.43 -4.16
C LEU A 106 4.87 8.71 -5.45
N LEU A 107 5.69 8.89 -6.49
CA LEU A 107 5.60 8.13 -7.73
C LEU A 107 6.48 6.89 -7.61
N VAL A 108 5.95 5.74 -7.99
CA VAL A 108 6.66 4.44 -8.01
C VAL A 108 6.51 3.81 -9.39
N ASP A 109 7.63 3.40 -9.97
CA ASP A 109 7.65 2.52 -11.13
C ASP A 109 7.37 1.09 -10.66
N MET A 110 6.22 0.54 -11.08
CA MET A 110 5.74 -0.78 -10.68
C MET A 110 6.18 -1.90 -11.64
N GLY A 111 6.97 -1.56 -12.66
CA GLY A 111 7.37 -2.47 -13.70
C GLY A 111 6.30 -2.73 -14.76
N PRO A 112 6.63 -3.49 -15.82
CA PRO A 112 5.68 -3.86 -16.85
C PRO A 112 4.66 -4.89 -16.35
N PRO A 113 3.41 -4.85 -16.83
CA PRO A 113 2.43 -5.88 -16.53
C PRO A 113 2.76 -7.19 -17.24
N PHE A 114 2.37 -8.30 -16.65
CA PHE A 114 2.40 -9.63 -17.24
C PHE A 114 1.03 -9.92 -17.85
N LEU A 115 0.99 -10.27 -19.14
CA LEU A 115 -0.25 -10.48 -19.90
C LEU A 115 -0.34 -11.87 -20.53
N GLU A 116 0.69 -12.70 -20.39
CA GLU A 116 0.65 -14.07 -20.86
C GLU A 116 -0.01 -14.96 -19.78
N PRO A 117 -0.96 -15.85 -20.15
CA PRO A 117 -1.68 -16.69 -19.19
C PRO A 117 -0.76 -17.46 -18.23
N GLU A 118 0.38 -17.93 -18.70
CA GLU A 118 1.35 -18.69 -17.91
C GLU A 118 2.03 -17.82 -16.84
N THR A 119 2.28 -16.55 -17.15
CA THR A 119 2.93 -15.60 -16.22
C THR A 119 1.95 -14.97 -15.23
N VAL A 120 0.64 -14.95 -15.57
CA VAL A 120 -0.45 -14.50 -14.67
C VAL A 120 -0.97 -15.65 -13.80
N PRO A 121 -0.48 -16.85 -13.86
CA PRO A 121 -1.00 -18.18 -13.58
C PRO A 121 -2.52 -18.30 -13.75
N THR A 122 -3.01 -18.22 -15.00
CA THR A 122 -4.42 -18.40 -15.32
C THR A 122 -4.63 -19.37 -16.48
N THR A 123 -5.78 -20.03 -16.52
CA THR A 123 -6.22 -20.86 -17.67
C THR A 123 -7.20 -20.12 -18.59
N LEU A 124 -7.41 -18.82 -18.38
CA LEU A 124 -8.17 -17.98 -19.30
C LEU A 124 -7.46 -17.91 -20.65
N PRO A 125 -8.20 -17.97 -21.77
CA PRO A 125 -7.59 -17.77 -23.09
C PRO A 125 -7.11 -16.32 -23.25
N SER A 126 -5.97 -16.14 -23.94
CA SER A 126 -5.55 -14.82 -24.36
C SER A 126 -6.40 -14.36 -25.56
N VAL A 127 -7.07 -13.23 -25.41
CA VAL A 127 -7.89 -12.61 -26.47
C VAL A 127 -7.42 -11.16 -26.62
N ASP A 128 -6.94 -10.80 -27.81
CA ASP A 128 -6.35 -9.48 -28.11
C ASP A 128 -5.22 -9.09 -27.13
N GLY A 129 -4.40 -10.08 -26.72
CA GLY A 129 -3.26 -9.86 -25.84
C GLY A 129 -3.61 -9.70 -24.35
N LEU A 130 -4.83 -10.06 -23.94
CA LEU A 130 -5.27 -10.05 -22.54
C LEU A 130 -5.92 -11.40 -22.19
N PRO A 131 -5.48 -12.09 -21.13
CA PRO A 131 -6.20 -13.24 -20.60
C PRO A 131 -7.58 -12.82 -20.12
N ARG A 132 -8.64 -13.20 -20.83
CA ARG A 132 -10.02 -12.80 -20.50
C ARG A 132 -11.04 -13.85 -20.87
N GLY A 133 -12.20 -13.81 -20.22
CA GLY A 133 -13.27 -14.74 -20.45
C GLY A 133 -14.47 -14.49 -19.55
N GLU A 134 -15.23 -15.54 -19.29
CA GLU A 134 -16.41 -15.49 -18.44
C GLU A 134 -16.25 -16.50 -17.30
N VAL A 135 -16.73 -16.11 -16.12
CA VAL A 135 -16.89 -16.98 -14.96
C VAL A 135 -18.37 -17.02 -14.59
N VAL A 136 -18.87 -18.19 -14.25
CA VAL A 136 -20.23 -18.34 -13.75
C VAL A 136 -20.17 -18.61 -12.26
N LEU A 137 -20.68 -17.68 -11.47
CA LEU A 137 -20.85 -17.84 -10.03
C LEU A 137 -22.33 -17.94 -9.71
N SER A 138 -22.74 -19.10 -9.20
CA SER A 138 -24.16 -19.46 -9.02
C SER A 138 -24.91 -19.34 -10.35
N GLU A 139 -25.74 -18.36 -10.54
CA GLU A 139 -26.49 -18.11 -11.77
C GLU A 139 -26.01 -16.87 -12.53
N THR A 140 -25.03 -16.15 -11.98
CA THR A 140 -24.52 -14.90 -12.56
C THR A 140 -23.28 -15.15 -13.41
N ARG A 141 -23.31 -14.62 -14.64
CA ARG A 141 -22.19 -14.65 -15.58
C ARG A 141 -21.41 -13.35 -15.45
N LEU A 142 -20.14 -13.45 -15.14
CA LEU A 142 -19.22 -12.33 -14.96
C LEU A 142 -18.16 -12.34 -16.04
N SER A 143 -17.96 -11.22 -16.72
CA SER A 143 -16.78 -11.00 -17.58
C SER A 143 -15.59 -10.74 -16.69
N VAL A 144 -14.46 -11.38 -16.98
CA VAL A 144 -13.22 -11.25 -16.20
C VAL A 144 -12.03 -11.07 -17.10
N ALA A 145 -11.06 -10.30 -16.61
CA ALA A 145 -9.73 -10.14 -17.23
C ALA A 145 -8.64 -10.37 -16.19
N ALA A 146 -7.56 -11.06 -16.57
CA ALA A 146 -6.46 -11.34 -15.64
C ALA A 146 -5.18 -10.61 -16.06
N VAL A 147 -4.49 -10.01 -15.08
CA VAL A 147 -3.25 -9.25 -15.26
C VAL A 147 -2.30 -9.61 -14.11
N GLY A 148 -1.02 -9.79 -14.42
CA GLY A 148 0.04 -9.93 -13.42
C GLY A 148 0.77 -8.61 -13.18
N MET A 149 1.04 -8.32 -11.91
CA MET A 149 1.90 -7.21 -11.46
C MET A 149 2.94 -7.73 -10.45
N GLY A 150 3.61 -8.86 -10.82
CA GLY A 150 4.44 -9.64 -9.90
C GLY A 150 3.64 -10.65 -9.07
N ASN A 151 2.34 -10.44 -8.94
CA ASN A 151 1.35 -11.34 -8.36
C ASN A 151 0.08 -11.37 -9.25
N PRO A 152 -0.76 -12.41 -9.16
CA PRO A 152 -1.94 -12.55 -10.02
C PRO A 152 -3.10 -11.68 -9.56
N HIS A 153 -3.76 -11.04 -10.53
CA HIS A 153 -4.96 -10.24 -10.33
C HIS A 153 -6.04 -10.62 -11.35
N VAL A 154 -7.29 -10.67 -10.91
CA VAL A 154 -8.47 -10.71 -11.77
C VAL A 154 -9.29 -9.44 -11.58
N VAL A 155 -9.64 -8.80 -12.68
CA VAL A 155 -10.47 -7.60 -12.74
C VAL A 155 -11.84 -7.98 -13.29
N VAL A 156 -12.88 -7.56 -12.59
CA VAL A 156 -14.30 -7.89 -12.87
C VAL A 156 -15.07 -6.58 -13.05
N PRO A 157 -15.30 -6.11 -14.26
CA PRO A 157 -16.16 -4.95 -14.49
C PRO A 157 -17.58 -5.21 -14.01
N VAL A 158 -18.14 -4.27 -13.25
CA VAL A 158 -19.51 -4.31 -12.68
C VAL A 158 -20.15 -2.94 -12.78
N ASP A 159 -21.47 -2.89 -12.84
CA ASP A 159 -22.23 -1.63 -12.90
C ASP A 159 -22.36 -0.97 -11.53
N ASP A 160 -22.48 -1.77 -10.46
CA ASP A 160 -22.72 -1.30 -9.10
C ASP A 160 -21.90 -2.10 -8.08
N LEU A 161 -20.99 -1.39 -7.39
CA LEU A 161 -20.15 -1.98 -6.35
C LEU A 161 -20.89 -2.22 -5.02
N ASP A 162 -22.01 -1.52 -4.78
CA ASP A 162 -22.75 -1.65 -3.53
C ASP A 162 -23.76 -2.80 -3.57
N ALA A 163 -24.24 -3.13 -4.77
CA ALA A 163 -25.23 -4.18 -4.95
C ALA A 163 -24.64 -5.59 -5.10
N LEU A 164 -23.30 -5.72 -5.28
CA LEU A 164 -22.70 -7.04 -5.51
C LEU A 164 -22.52 -7.82 -4.20
N PRO A 165 -22.64 -9.15 -4.23
CA PRO A 165 -22.36 -10.01 -3.09
C PRO A 165 -20.84 -10.18 -2.90
N PHE A 166 -20.18 -9.09 -2.48
CA PHE A 166 -18.74 -8.89 -2.49
C PHE A 166 -17.97 -10.04 -1.83
N ASP A 167 -18.33 -10.40 -0.59
CA ASP A 167 -17.61 -11.45 0.17
C ASP A 167 -17.75 -12.82 -0.51
N ALA A 168 -18.97 -13.16 -0.98
CA ALA A 168 -19.20 -14.45 -1.62
C ALA A 168 -18.47 -14.58 -2.96
N TRP A 169 -18.51 -13.52 -3.78
CA TRP A 169 -17.86 -13.54 -5.08
C TRP A 169 -16.34 -13.39 -4.96
N GLY A 170 -15.83 -12.56 -4.04
CA GLY A 170 -14.41 -12.41 -3.76
C GLY A 170 -13.78 -13.75 -3.36
N ALA A 171 -14.37 -14.41 -2.35
CA ALA A 171 -13.88 -15.70 -1.88
C ALA A 171 -13.97 -16.80 -2.98
N ALA A 172 -15.04 -16.82 -3.78
CA ALA A 172 -15.20 -17.81 -4.83
C ALA A 172 -14.21 -17.61 -5.99
N LEU A 173 -13.96 -16.34 -6.39
CA LEU A 173 -13.01 -16.01 -7.46
C LEU A 173 -11.57 -16.21 -7.02
N GLU A 174 -11.20 -15.90 -5.78
CA GLU A 174 -9.85 -16.11 -5.25
C GLU A 174 -9.36 -17.53 -5.53
N VAL A 175 -10.21 -18.52 -5.30
CA VAL A 175 -9.88 -19.95 -5.41
C VAL A 175 -10.47 -20.64 -6.65
N HIS A 176 -10.96 -19.84 -7.61
CA HIS A 176 -11.62 -20.40 -8.79
C HIS A 176 -10.64 -21.23 -9.64
N PRO A 177 -11.05 -22.38 -10.24
CA PRO A 177 -10.18 -23.25 -11.03
C PRO A 177 -9.45 -22.57 -12.19
N LEU A 178 -9.95 -21.45 -12.71
CA LEU A 178 -9.26 -20.63 -13.72
C LEU A 178 -7.99 -19.95 -13.19
N PHE A 179 -7.78 -19.91 -11.88
CA PHE A 179 -6.63 -19.29 -11.20
C PHE A 179 -5.94 -20.30 -10.29
N PRO A 180 -5.15 -21.25 -10.82
CA PRO A 180 -4.59 -22.37 -10.08
C PRO A 180 -3.62 -21.93 -8.95
N ALA A 181 -3.01 -20.76 -9.04
CA ALA A 181 -2.18 -20.15 -7.99
C ALA A 181 -2.99 -19.23 -7.04
N LYS A 182 -4.33 -19.27 -7.09
CA LYS A 182 -5.23 -18.29 -6.53
C LYS A 182 -4.98 -16.90 -7.12
N THR A 183 -5.84 -15.93 -6.82
CA THR A 183 -5.74 -14.57 -7.38
C THR A 183 -6.27 -13.51 -6.42
N ASN A 184 -5.77 -12.28 -6.57
CA ASN A 184 -6.41 -11.09 -6.00
C ASN A 184 -7.59 -10.70 -6.90
N VAL A 185 -8.70 -10.27 -6.34
CA VAL A 185 -9.93 -9.95 -7.08
C VAL A 185 -10.27 -8.47 -6.94
N HIS A 186 -10.51 -7.82 -8.07
CA HIS A 186 -10.86 -6.40 -8.12
C HIS A 186 -12.18 -6.23 -8.87
N PHE A 187 -13.24 -5.86 -8.16
CA PHE A 187 -14.49 -5.47 -8.78
C PHE A 187 -14.37 -4.01 -9.21
N LEU A 188 -14.49 -3.78 -10.51
CA LEU A 188 -14.25 -2.48 -11.14
C LEU A 188 -15.56 -1.83 -11.55
N ARG A 189 -15.84 -0.61 -11.06
CA ARG A 189 -16.80 0.34 -11.60
C ARG A 189 -16.09 1.44 -12.38
N VAL A 190 -16.56 1.70 -13.58
CA VAL A 190 -16.05 2.78 -14.43
C VAL A 190 -16.98 3.98 -14.31
N HIS A 191 -16.48 5.10 -13.78
CA HIS A 191 -17.21 6.36 -13.73
C HIS A 191 -16.99 7.18 -15.01
N SER A 192 -15.75 7.23 -15.47
CA SER A 192 -15.32 7.85 -16.72
C SER A 192 -14.04 7.17 -17.19
N ARG A 193 -13.49 7.57 -18.36
CA ARG A 193 -12.27 6.98 -18.89
C ARG A 193 -11.03 7.27 -18.05
N ASP A 194 -11.09 8.26 -17.18
CA ASP A 194 -10.03 8.72 -16.28
C ASP A 194 -10.38 8.57 -14.80
N GLN A 195 -11.56 7.99 -14.48
CA GLN A 195 -12.00 7.73 -13.10
C GLN A 195 -12.57 6.32 -12.95
N LEU A 196 -11.84 5.52 -12.20
CA LEU A 196 -12.15 4.12 -11.89
C LEU A 196 -12.37 3.96 -10.38
N GLU A 197 -13.26 3.07 -9.99
CA GLU A 197 -13.48 2.72 -8.59
C GLU A 197 -13.38 1.21 -8.42
N ILE A 198 -12.69 0.73 -7.39
CA ILE A 198 -12.55 -0.70 -7.13
C ILE A 198 -12.87 -1.08 -5.69
N ARG A 199 -13.37 -2.29 -5.52
CA ARG A 199 -13.35 -3.03 -4.26
C ARG A 199 -12.38 -4.20 -4.39
N VAL A 200 -11.60 -4.41 -3.34
CA VAL A 200 -10.45 -5.32 -3.35
C VAL A 200 -10.67 -6.49 -2.41
N TRP A 201 -10.50 -7.69 -2.94
CA TRP A 201 -10.36 -8.92 -2.17
C TRP A 201 -8.97 -9.49 -2.42
N GLU A 202 -8.09 -9.43 -1.43
CA GLU A 202 -6.72 -9.90 -1.60
C GLU A 202 -6.58 -11.40 -1.30
N ARG A 203 -5.74 -12.03 -2.07
CA ARG A 203 -5.39 -13.46 -1.96
C ARG A 203 -4.85 -13.79 -0.57
N GLY A 204 -5.59 -14.61 0.18
CA GLY A 204 -5.22 -15.05 1.53
C GLY A 204 -5.54 -14.04 2.64
N ALA A 205 -5.97 -12.82 2.30
CA ALA A 205 -6.29 -11.78 3.28
C ALA A 205 -7.78 -11.37 3.28
N GLY A 206 -8.50 -11.61 2.17
CA GLY A 206 -9.89 -11.21 2.02
C GLY A 206 -10.06 -9.72 1.73
N PRO A 207 -11.11 -9.05 2.25
CA PRO A 207 -11.35 -7.63 2.03
C PRO A 207 -10.21 -6.77 2.57
N THR A 208 -9.66 -5.88 1.73
CA THR A 208 -8.66 -4.90 2.15
C THR A 208 -9.01 -3.50 1.66
N LEU A 209 -8.39 -2.50 2.28
CA LEU A 209 -8.66 -1.10 1.96
C LEU A 209 -7.82 -0.58 0.78
N ALA A 210 -6.67 -1.20 0.50
CA ALA A 210 -5.76 -0.73 -0.53
C ALA A 210 -4.86 -1.86 -1.04
N CYS A 211 -4.78 -1.97 -2.37
CA CYS A 211 -3.88 -2.88 -3.08
C CYS A 211 -3.25 -2.11 -4.26
N GLY A 212 -1.99 -1.71 -4.13
CA GLY A 212 -1.29 -0.92 -5.15
C GLY A 212 -1.13 -1.68 -6.47
N THR A 213 -0.68 -2.94 -6.42
CA THR A 213 -0.57 -3.82 -7.60
C THR A 213 -1.93 -4.09 -8.23
N GLY A 214 -2.99 -4.19 -7.39
CA GLY A 214 -4.36 -4.34 -7.86
C GLY A 214 -4.89 -3.11 -8.60
N ALA A 215 -4.58 -1.90 -8.14
CA ALA A 215 -4.92 -0.66 -8.85
C ALA A 215 -4.21 -0.60 -10.22
N CYS A 216 -2.92 -0.97 -10.27
CA CYS A 216 -2.16 -1.06 -11.51
C CYS A 216 -2.77 -2.09 -12.48
N ALA A 217 -3.04 -3.31 -12.01
CA ALA A 217 -3.66 -4.36 -12.81
C ALA A 217 -5.05 -3.94 -13.32
N THR A 218 -5.80 -3.20 -12.51
CA THR A 218 -7.12 -2.68 -12.88
C THR A 218 -7.03 -1.69 -14.04
N LEU A 219 -6.11 -0.71 -13.97
CA LEU A 219 -5.91 0.21 -15.09
C LEU A 219 -5.52 -0.53 -16.36
N VAL A 220 -4.53 -1.43 -16.28
CA VAL A 220 -4.06 -2.21 -17.44
C VAL A 220 -5.22 -2.99 -18.09
N ALA A 221 -6.02 -3.70 -17.28
CA ALA A 221 -7.19 -4.41 -17.76
C ALA A 221 -8.21 -3.45 -18.41
N ALA A 222 -8.51 -2.32 -17.76
CA ALA A 222 -9.47 -1.33 -18.26
C ALA A 222 -9.01 -0.71 -19.60
N VAL A 223 -7.72 -0.39 -19.74
CA VAL A 223 -7.14 0.09 -21.01
C VAL A 223 -7.32 -0.94 -22.12
N LEU A 224 -6.94 -2.20 -21.87
CA LEU A 224 -7.02 -3.27 -22.88
C LEU A 224 -8.46 -3.69 -23.21
N LEU A 225 -9.39 -3.46 -22.30
CA LEU A 225 -10.83 -3.62 -22.53
C LEU A 225 -11.47 -2.40 -23.22
N GLY A 226 -10.73 -1.32 -23.43
CA GLY A 226 -11.24 -0.08 -24.03
C GLY A 226 -12.12 0.77 -23.08
N LEU A 227 -12.10 0.48 -21.79
CA LEU A 227 -12.89 1.13 -20.74
C LEU A 227 -12.25 2.39 -20.18
N SER A 228 -10.92 2.51 -20.26
CA SER A 228 -10.13 3.63 -19.71
C SER A 228 -9.16 4.17 -20.71
N ASP A 229 -8.67 5.39 -20.48
CA ASP A 229 -7.48 5.94 -21.10
C ASP A 229 -6.22 5.34 -20.46
N ASP A 230 -5.03 5.68 -20.94
CA ASP A 230 -3.75 5.15 -20.45
C ASP A 230 -3.35 5.68 -19.07
N HIS A 231 -4.17 6.50 -18.47
CA HIS A 231 -4.05 7.00 -17.10
C HIS A 231 -5.45 7.19 -16.49
N ALA A 232 -5.56 6.93 -15.19
CA ALA A 232 -6.79 7.17 -14.44
C ALA A 232 -6.50 7.33 -12.95
N GLU A 233 -7.39 8.06 -12.28
CA GLU A 233 -7.54 7.95 -10.84
C GLU A 233 -8.30 6.65 -10.53
N VAL A 234 -7.67 5.78 -9.75
CA VAL A 234 -8.28 4.55 -9.23
C VAL A 234 -8.65 4.77 -7.78
N MET A 235 -9.95 4.87 -7.49
CA MET A 235 -10.48 5.02 -6.14
C MET A 235 -10.56 3.66 -5.47
N LEU A 236 -9.88 3.51 -4.33
CA LEU A 236 -9.94 2.35 -3.45
C LEU A 236 -10.65 2.74 -2.14
N PRO A 237 -11.14 1.79 -1.32
CA PRO A 237 -11.68 2.12 -0.01
C PRO A 237 -10.72 2.91 0.91
N GLY A 238 -9.41 2.71 0.76
CA GLY A 238 -8.36 3.42 1.50
C GLY A 238 -7.91 4.75 0.90
N GLY A 239 -8.50 5.17 -0.22
CA GLY A 239 -8.19 6.42 -0.91
C GLY A 239 -7.72 6.25 -2.36
N PRO A 240 -7.60 7.37 -3.10
CA PRO A 240 -7.25 7.36 -4.52
C PRO A 240 -5.77 7.09 -4.77
N LEU A 241 -5.50 6.46 -5.90
CA LEU A 241 -4.19 6.35 -6.52
C LEU A 241 -4.26 6.84 -7.96
N GLN A 242 -3.26 7.60 -8.40
CA GLN A 242 -3.08 7.94 -9.80
C GLN A 242 -2.25 6.85 -10.46
N ILE A 243 -2.82 6.17 -11.43
CA ILE A 243 -2.16 5.10 -12.17
C ILE A 243 -2.00 5.54 -13.62
N ALA A 244 -0.83 5.30 -14.21
CA ALA A 244 -0.56 5.59 -15.61
C ALA A 244 0.20 4.44 -16.28
N TRP A 245 -0.17 4.14 -17.51
CA TRP A 245 0.50 3.17 -18.37
C TRP A 245 0.71 3.75 -19.79
N PRO A 246 1.54 4.83 -19.89
CA PRO A 246 1.65 5.66 -21.08
C PRO A 246 2.27 4.94 -22.28
N ASP A 247 3.14 3.98 -22.02
CA ASP A 247 3.67 3.05 -23.02
C ASP A 247 3.16 1.65 -22.71
N GLN A 248 2.21 1.17 -23.49
CA GLN A 248 1.57 -0.16 -23.31
C GLN A 248 2.54 -1.35 -23.41
N ARG A 249 3.84 -1.11 -23.61
CA ARG A 249 4.92 -2.09 -23.56
C ARG A 249 5.86 -1.86 -22.39
N GLY A 250 5.72 -0.73 -21.69
CA GLY A 250 6.57 -0.29 -20.59
C GLY A 250 5.95 -0.49 -19.23
N SER A 251 6.56 0.17 -18.25
CA SER A 251 6.16 0.11 -16.86
C SER A 251 4.82 0.79 -16.60
N VAL A 252 4.10 0.27 -15.61
CA VAL A 252 2.96 0.94 -14.98
C VAL A 252 3.51 1.85 -13.88
N LEU A 253 3.07 3.10 -13.87
CA LEU A 253 3.45 4.10 -12.89
C LEU A 253 2.32 4.29 -11.89
N MET A 254 2.64 4.27 -10.61
CA MET A 254 1.69 4.47 -9.52
C MET A 254 2.10 5.69 -8.69
N THR A 255 1.21 6.68 -8.57
CA THR A 255 1.41 7.84 -7.70
C THR A 255 0.33 7.85 -6.61
N GLY A 256 0.75 8.10 -5.38
CA GLY A 256 -0.18 8.18 -4.26
C GLY A 256 0.43 8.80 -3.01
N PRO A 257 -0.41 9.15 -2.04
CA PRO A 257 0.05 9.74 -0.80
C PRO A 257 0.72 8.72 0.11
N ALA A 258 1.54 9.25 1.01
CA ALA A 258 1.97 8.59 2.23
C ALA A 258 2.08 9.65 3.32
N VAL A 259 1.57 9.36 4.51
CA VAL A 259 1.50 10.31 5.63
C VAL A 259 2.16 9.69 6.85
N ALA A 260 3.13 10.38 7.44
CA ALA A 260 3.65 10.03 8.77
C ALA A 260 2.61 10.40 9.83
N LEU A 261 2.23 9.44 10.66
CA LEU A 261 1.20 9.66 11.69
C LEU A 261 1.80 9.99 13.05
N PHE A 262 2.92 9.36 13.39
CA PHE A 262 3.65 9.60 14.64
C PHE A 262 5.06 9.03 14.55
N ASP A 263 5.94 9.54 15.38
CA ASP A 263 7.25 8.97 15.70
C ASP A 263 7.25 8.45 17.13
N GLY A 264 8.03 7.43 17.41
CA GLY A 264 8.09 6.83 18.72
C GLY A 264 9.34 6.00 18.97
N VAL A 265 9.51 5.59 20.20
CA VAL A 265 10.57 4.68 20.65
C VAL A 265 9.91 3.46 21.25
N PHE A 266 10.38 2.27 20.87
CA PHE A 266 9.88 1.03 21.47
C PHE A 266 10.25 0.95 22.95
N SER A 267 9.28 0.58 23.78
CA SER A 267 9.56 0.24 25.16
C SER A 267 10.39 -1.05 25.24
N PRO A 268 11.19 -1.25 26.29
CA PRO A 268 11.97 -2.48 26.45
C PRO A 268 11.14 -3.77 26.40
N GLU A 269 9.87 -3.72 26.81
CA GLU A 269 8.96 -4.86 26.79
C GLU A 269 8.52 -5.29 25.38
N LEU A 270 8.63 -4.38 24.41
CA LEU A 270 8.35 -4.67 22.99
C LEU A 270 9.61 -5.05 22.20
N MET A 271 10.77 -5.00 22.84
CA MET A 271 12.02 -5.45 22.17
C MET A 271 12.09 -6.97 22.17
N PRO A 272 12.72 -7.60 21.14
CA PRO A 272 12.96 -9.03 21.14
C PRO A 272 13.71 -9.49 22.39
N ASP A 273 13.39 -10.67 22.89
CA ASP A 273 14.02 -11.23 24.10
C ASP A 273 15.56 -11.18 24.04
N GLY A 274 16.17 -10.67 25.11
CA GLY A 274 17.64 -10.56 25.25
C GLY A 274 18.26 -9.26 24.70
N LEU A 275 17.46 -8.35 24.16
CA LEU A 275 17.92 -7.05 23.71
C LEU A 275 17.78 -5.98 24.82
N TYR A 276 18.75 -5.92 25.73
CA TYR A 276 18.99 -4.74 26.53
C TYR A 276 19.89 -3.76 25.76
N ILE A 277 19.31 -2.70 25.19
CA ILE A 277 20.12 -1.54 24.75
C ILE A 277 20.50 -0.83 26.06
N SER A 278 21.78 -0.89 26.44
CA SER A 278 22.28 -0.11 27.56
C SER A 278 21.97 1.37 27.31
N GLN A 279 21.43 2.07 28.29
CA GLN A 279 21.07 3.49 28.20
C GLN A 279 22.25 4.44 27.93
N GLU A 280 23.47 3.93 27.78
CA GLU A 280 24.68 4.73 27.50
C GLU A 280 24.81 5.17 26.03
N ALA A 281 23.93 4.71 25.10
CA ALA A 281 23.95 5.10 23.69
C ALA A 281 22.89 6.15 23.30
N THR A 282 22.11 6.65 24.24
CA THR A 282 21.19 7.77 23.98
C THR A 282 21.95 9.09 23.96
N GLN A 283 22.61 9.39 22.84
CA GLN A 283 22.70 10.79 22.41
C GLN A 283 21.26 11.26 22.19
N GLU A 284 20.98 12.49 22.66
CA GLU A 284 19.67 13.11 22.67
C GLU A 284 18.88 12.84 21.38
N PRO A 285 17.57 12.56 21.47
CA PRO A 285 16.75 12.45 20.29
C PRO A 285 16.91 13.75 19.49
N VAL A 286 17.30 13.63 18.24
CA VAL A 286 17.24 14.75 17.29
C VAL A 286 15.74 15.03 17.12
N VAL A 287 15.20 15.83 17.99
CA VAL A 287 13.90 16.44 17.81
C VAL A 287 14.07 17.42 16.65
N SER A 288 13.72 16.99 15.46
CA SER A 288 13.55 17.91 14.34
C SER A 288 12.52 18.96 14.76
N GLN A 289 13.02 20.13 15.17
CA GLN A 289 12.18 21.31 15.42
C GLN A 289 11.85 21.98 14.09
N THR A 290 11.33 21.26 13.12
CA THR A 290 10.59 21.88 12.04
C THR A 290 9.13 21.94 12.46
N PRO A 291 8.58 23.14 12.70
CA PRO A 291 7.15 23.23 12.95
C PRO A 291 6.43 22.73 11.71
N PHE A 292 5.49 21.81 11.90
CA PHE A 292 4.55 21.41 10.86
C PHE A 292 3.94 22.68 10.24
N ALA A 293 4.35 23.01 9.04
CA ALA A 293 3.62 23.98 8.22
C ALA A 293 2.31 23.29 7.83
N SER A 294 1.25 23.69 8.51
CA SER A 294 -0.11 23.31 8.16
C SER A 294 -0.35 23.69 6.69
N PRO A 295 -0.91 22.83 5.83
CA PRO A 295 -1.15 23.16 4.42
C PRO A 295 -2.20 24.27 4.20
N ASN A 296 -2.63 24.96 5.25
CA ASN A 296 -3.53 26.12 5.23
C ASN A 296 -2.94 27.32 5.96
N ALA A 297 -1.71 27.74 5.63
CA ALA A 297 -1.22 29.06 5.99
C ALA A 297 -1.78 30.12 5.00
N GLY A 298 -3.07 30.43 5.13
CA GLY A 298 -3.74 31.40 4.28
C GLY A 298 -5.15 31.73 4.73
N SER A 299 -5.33 32.09 6.01
CA SER A 299 -6.31 33.05 6.54
C SER A 299 -6.27 33.04 8.06
N ASP A 300 -5.66 34.04 8.66
CA ASP A 300 -5.90 34.47 10.05
C ASP A 300 -7.34 34.95 10.19
N GLN A 301 -8.30 34.02 10.20
CA GLN A 301 -9.64 34.30 10.75
C GLN A 301 -9.82 33.41 11.96
N PRO A 302 -10.19 33.95 13.12
CA PRO A 302 -10.53 33.13 14.28
C PRO A 302 -11.71 32.21 13.93
N LEU A 303 -11.63 30.95 14.35
CA LEU A 303 -12.73 29.98 14.21
C LEU A 303 -14.01 30.58 14.79
N ASP A 304 -15.13 30.38 14.11
CA ASP A 304 -16.45 30.78 14.56
C ASP A 304 -16.70 30.19 15.96
N PRO A 305 -17.03 31.03 16.95
CA PRO A 305 -17.25 30.59 18.34
C PRO A 305 -18.30 29.48 18.49
N GLU A 306 -19.26 29.35 17.54
CA GLU A 306 -20.25 28.30 17.55
C GLU A 306 -19.66 26.92 17.14
N VAL A 307 -18.65 26.89 16.27
CA VAL A 307 -17.94 25.68 15.87
C VAL A 307 -17.03 25.18 16.99
N GLU A 308 -16.38 26.09 17.72
CA GLU A 308 -15.55 25.76 18.86
C GLU A 308 -16.39 25.21 20.04
N ALA A 309 -17.54 25.82 20.32
CA ALA A 309 -18.49 25.35 21.34
C ALA A 309 -19.13 24.00 21.00
N ALA A 310 -19.37 23.70 19.73
CA ALA A 310 -19.89 22.41 19.27
C ALA A 310 -18.86 21.29 19.44
N SER A 311 -17.60 21.57 19.12
CA SER A 311 -16.48 20.62 19.30
C SER A 311 -16.25 20.28 20.76
N GLN A 312 -16.26 21.29 21.64
CA GLN A 312 -16.10 21.09 23.08
C GLN A 312 -17.27 20.29 23.70
N LYS A 313 -18.50 20.48 23.24
CA LYS A 313 -19.65 19.67 23.66
C LYS A 313 -19.54 18.21 23.25
N GLN A 314 -19.03 17.92 22.06
CA GLN A 314 -18.83 16.53 21.60
C GLN A 314 -17.76 15.82 22.42
N VAL A 315 -16.66 16.47 22.74
CA VAL A 315 -15.61 15.92 23.60
C VAL A 315 -16.13 15.66 25.03
N GLN A 316 -16.91 16.58 25.58
CA GLN A 316 -17.49 16.42 26.91
C GLN A 316 -18.50 15.26 26.97
N ALA A 317 -19.37 15.13 25.95
CA ALA A 317 -20.32 14.03 25.87
C ALA A 317 -19.63 12.65 25.70
N PHE A 318 -18.50 12.59 25.00
CA PHE A 318 -17.70 11.36 24.90
C PHE A 318 -17.08 10.96 26.23
N LEU A 319 -16.55 11.91 26.99
CA LEU A 319 -15.96 11.66 28.31
C LEU A 319 -17.00 11.20 29.35
N GLU A 320 -18.24 11.71 29.25
CA GLU A 320 -19.35 11.32 30.16
C GLU A 320 -19.96 9.96 29.79
N SER A 321 -19.81 9.48 28.55
CA SER A 321 -20.30 8.16 28.11
C SER A 321 -19.38 7.00 28.46
N THR A 322 -18.16 7.30 28.95
CA THR A 322 -17.12 6.30 29.28
C THR A 322 -16.80 6.22 30.80
N SER A 323 -17.63 6.85 31.64
CA SER A 323 -17.55 6.79 33.12
C SER A 323 -18.47 5.74 33.73
#